data_cf7ec0ef6945b363ee681616844c78c6
#
_entry.id   cf7ec0ef6945b363ee681616844c78c6
#
_cell.length_a   1.000
_cell.length_b   1.000
_cell.length_c   1.000
_cell.angle_alpha   90.00
_cell.angle_beta   90.00
_cell.angle_gamma   90.00
#
_symmetry.space_group_name_H-M   'P 1'
#
loop_
_entity.id
_entity.type
_entity.pdbx_description
1 polymer ?
#
loop_
_entity_poly.entity_id
_entity_poly.type
_entity_poly.pdbx_seq_one_letter_code
_entity_poly.pdbx_strand_id
1 'polypeptide(L)'
;MRKLILFSLILALGVLSSYTSLAQTEVGEVSFVTSQNVYLKFNSTELMTEGDTIYIVVDEIEIPCLRLLEKSSISCVSEVIGGCDVEKGQSVVYHTRLKKADESDKKEDLFSESGEVDISVEEAEQEVGSVYTRQEINGRASFSNNMTWGYNESNSKRVARLALDVENILDSKFSFQSYSNFRNNNNSSINIHEALLSYNLDSSMTISLGREINRRMYSLGATDGLHAEKRFRRSFVSLVVGSRPDTYDYSLNTKLFQYGVCAGIFHNKAQSSTTSIGFIDQTNQSFIDRRYAFLQHNSRIGNNVSIYASAEVDLYNSARLRLLYTSVSYRVSEKLRLSASVNLRKNLILYESFSEDLVSLLANDPLKSSIRFRANYKISNAIYSGASISIRRQENGENNFSNLGGYLNFSNFLGGRLSNSFSINRNDYFQYYSISSRYTRRFFDSKLDISPNARFLLYSYQSFNIDPFKQLYVGVDSDYSVKEGLSVSALYDFSARSGVPFHRFTVRILQRF
;
A
#
# COMPACT_ATOMS: atom_id res chain seq x y z
N MET A 1 36.02 -22.36 7.99
CA MET A 1 34.89 -21.41 7.75
C MET A 1 34.59 -21.13 6.27
N ARG A 2 35.57 -20.87 5.38
CA ARG A 2 35.30 -20.65 3.94
C ARG A 2 34.62 -21.82 3.21
N LYS A 3 34.88 -23.08 3.58
CA LYS A 3 34.23 -24.26 2.95
C LYS A 3 32.79 -24.50 3.40
N LEU A 4 32.38 -24.05 4.58
CA LEU A 4 30.98 -24.17 5.04
C LEU A 4 30.05 -23.14 4.37
N ILE A 5 30.56 -21.96 4.07
CA ILE A 5 29.80 -20.90 3.38
C ILE A 5 29.56 -21.28 1.90
N LEU A 6 30.54 -21.93 1.28
CA LEU A 6 30.39 -22.43 -0.10
C LEU A 6 29.39 -23.58 -0.18
N PHE A 7 29.32 -24.44 0.83
CA PHE A 7 28.39 -25.57 0.88
C PHE A 7 26.94 -25.12 1.10
N SER A 8 26.71 -24.08 1.90
CA SER A 8 25.38 -23.50 2.08
C SER A 8 24.89 -22.74 0.83
N LEU A 9 25.80 -22.13 0.07
CA LEU A 9 25.47 -21.44 -1.18
C LEU A 9 25.13 -22.44 -2.31
N ILE A 10 25.80 -23.60 -2.35
CA ILE A 10 25.52 -24.67 -3.33
C ILE A 10 24.21 -25.39 -2.99
N LEU A 11 23.87 -25.56 -1.70
CA LEU A 11 22.60 -26.14 -1.27
C LEU A 11 21.42 -25.22 -1.61
N ALA A 12 21.61 -23.89 -1.59
CA ALA A 12 20.58 -22.92 -1.99
C ALA A 12 20.36 -22.88 -3.51
N LEU A 13 21.36 -23.21 -4.32
CA LEU A 13 21.23 -23.29 -5.78
C LEU A 13 20.67 -24.64 -6.28
N GLY A 14 20.75 -25.70 -5.48
CA GLY A 14 20.32 -27.06 -5.87
C GLY A 14 18.82 -27.34 -5.80
N VAL A 15 18.01 -26.43 -5.23
CA VAL A 15 16.54 -26.59 -5.08
C VAL A 15 15.75 -25.98 -6.27
N LEU A 16 16.43 -25.57 -7.32
CA LEU A 16 15.82 -24.93 -8.51
C LEU A 16 15.38 -25.90 -9.62
N SER A 17 15.19 -27.19 -9.33
CA SER A 17 14.74 -28.15 -10.35
C SER A 17 13.21 -28.35 -10.34
N SER A 18 12.62 -27.86 -11.41
CA SER A 18 11.49 -28.37 -12.20
C SER A 18 10.30 -29.00 -11.46
N TYR A 19 9.22 -28.23 -11.31
CA TYR A 19 7.90 -28.80 -11.15
C TYR A 19 7.11 -28.64 -12.47
N THR A 20 6.70 -29.77 -13.04
CA THR A 20 5.70 -29.82 -14.11
C THR A 20 4.32 -29.57 -13.52
N SER A 21 3.67 -28.50 -13.93
CA SER A 21 2.29 -28.21 -13.55
C SER A 21 1.32 -28.98 -14.44
N LEU A 22 0.39 -29.70 -13.82
CA LEU A 22 -0.76 -30.34 -14.49
C LEU A 22 -1.84 -29.27 -14.70
N ALA A 23 -2.45 -29.24 -15.87
CA ALA A 23 -3.61 -28.39 -16.17
C ALA A 23 -4.79 -28.84 -15.28
N GLN A 24 -5.39 -27.90 -14.58
CA GLN A 24 -6.55 -28.14 -13.71
C GLN A 24 -7.81 -27.58 -14.38
N THR A 25 -8.90 -28.37 -14.33
CA THR A 25 -10.20 -28.02 -14.92
C THR A 25 -11.17 -27.69 -13.78
N GLU A 26 -11.82 -26.53 -13.83
CA GLU A 26 -12.86 -26.13 -12.89
C GLU A 26 -14.22 -26.18 -13.58
N VAL A 27 -15.20 -26.83 -12.94
CA VAL A 27 -16.58 -26.96 -13.43
C VAL A 27 -17.49 -26.04 -12.61
N GLY A 28 -18.38 -25.34 -13.29
CA GLY A 28 -19.35 -24.43 -12.69
C GLY A 28 -20.70 -24.48 -13.40
N GLU A 29 -21.59 -23.60 -13.03
CA GLU A 29 -22.93 -23.45 -13.60
C GLU A 29 -23.31 -22.00 -13.86
N VAL A 30 -24.18 -21.76 -14.84
CA VAL A 30 -24.78 -20.44 -15.09
C VAL A 30 -25.83 -20.17 -14.01
N SER A 31 -25.57 -19.24 -13.13
CA SER A 31 -26.47 -18.89 -12.03
C SER A 31 -27.56 -17.90 -12.43
N PHE A 32 -27.22 -16.96 -13.32
CA PHE A 32 -28.16 -15.94 -13.80
C PHE A 32 -27.70 -15.36 -15.14
N VAL A 33 -28.67 -14.96 -16.00
CA VAL A 33 -28.40 -14.33 -17.31
C VAL A 33 -29.17 -13.02 -17.39
N THR A 34 -28.49 -11.95 -17.81
CA THR A 34 -29.09 -10.65 -18.14
C THR A 34 -28.94 -10.37 -19.63
N SER A 35 -29.48 -9.27 -20.11
CA SER A 35 -29.30 -8.83 -21.50
C SER A 35 -27.86 -8.49 -21.87
N GLN A 36 -26.97 -8.27 -20.90
CA GLN A 36 -25.59 -7.86 -21.12
C GLN A 36 -24.56 -8.81 -20.51
N ASN A 37 -24.88 -9.46 -19.37
CA ASN A 37 -23.94 -10.24 -18.59
C ASN A 37 -24.50 -11.58 -18.18
N VAL A 38 -23.61 -12.58 -18.07
CA VAL A 38 -23.86 -13.91 -17.55
C VAL A 38 -23.14 -14.09 -16.24
N TYR A 39 -23.86 -14.49 -15.21
CA TYR A 39 -23.33 -14.76 -13.88
C TYR A 39 -23.11 -16.25 -13.71
N LEU A 40 -21.89 -16.62 -13.36
CA LEU A 40 -21.45 -18.00 -13.22
C LEU A 40 -21.09 -18.29 -11.77
N LYS A 41 -21.27 -19.54 -11.37
CA LYS A 41 -20.91 -20.01 -10.03
C LYS A 41 -20.00 -21.23 -10.17
N PHE A 42 -18.87 -21.18 -9.48
CA PHE A 42 -17.85 -22.23 -9.42
C PHE A 42 -17.59 -22.63 -7.96
N ASN A 43 -16.92 -23.74 -7.75
CA ASN A 43 -16.42 -24.11 -6.41
C ASN A 43 -15.28 -23.18 -5.98
N SER A 44 -14.43 -22.76 -6.91
CA SER A 44 -13.40 -21.76 -6.74
C SER A 44 -13.16 -21.02 -8.06
N THR A 45 -12.94 -19.71 -8.00
CA THR A 45 -12.55 -18.88 -9.15
C THR A 45 -11.12 -18.41 -9.05
N GLU A 46 -10.35 -18.95 -8.11
CA GLU A 46 -9.01 -18.46 -7.74
C GLU A 46 -8.04 -18.51 -8.93
N LEU A 47 -8.11 -19.54 -9.74
CA LEU A 47 -7.26 -19.77 -10.92
C LEU A 47 -7.70 -18.99 -12.17
N MET A 48 -8.87 -18.36 -12.14
CA MET A 48 -9.41 -17.60 -13.27
C MET A 48 -8.89 -16.17 -13.25
N THR A 49 -8.71 -15.58 -14.43
CA THR A 49 -8.31 -14.18 -14.61
C THR A 49 -9.28 -13.44 -15.52
N GLU A 50 -9.49 -12.15 -15.28
CA GLU A 50 -10.29 -11.30 -16.16
C GLU A 50 -9.77 -11.38 -17.60
N GLY A 51 -10.69 -11.52 -18.56
CA GLY A 51 -10.38 -11.77 -19.96
C GLY A 51 -10.23 -13.24 -20.34
N ASP A 52 -10.29 -14.18 -19.38
CA ASP A 52 -10.25 -15.61 -19.67
C ASP A 52 -11.51 -16.08 -20.38
N THR A 53 -11.34 -17.10 -21.21
CA THR A 53 -12.45 -17.75 -21.92
C THR A 53 -13.01 -18.88 -21.09
N ILE A 54 -14.33 -18.88 -20.86
CA ILE A 54 -15.07 -19.94 -20.20
C ILE A 54 -15.92 -20.63 -21.27
N TYR A 55 -15.97 -21.95 -21.18
CA TYR A 55 -16.65 -22.82 -22.15
C TYR A 55 -17.99 -23.23 -21.58
N ILE A 56 -19.03 -23.19 -22.38
CA ILE A 56 -20.29 -23.86 -22.08
C ILE A 56 -20.23 -25.32 -22.57
N VAL A 57 -20.89 -26.21 -21.85
CA VAL A 57 -20.99 -27.64 -22.21
C VAL A 57 -22.35 -27.92 -22.82
N VAL A 58 -22.36 -28.30 -24.08
CA VAL A 58 -23.57 -28.71 -24.82
C VAL A 58 -23.29 -30.10 -25.45
N ASP A 59 -24.08 -31.09 -25.08
CA ASP A 59 -23.93 -32.46 -25.58
C ASP A 59 -22.48 -33.01 -25.43
N GLU A 60 -21.85 -32.79 -24.27
CA GLU A 60 -20.45 -33.13 -23.96
C GLU A 60 -19.39 -32.39 -24.79
N ILE A 61 -19.78 -31.40 -25.59
CA ILE A 61 -18.87 -30.58 -26.37
C ILE A 61 -18.67 -29.23 -25.65
N GLU A 62 -17.41 -28.85 -25.46
CA GLU A 62 -17.04 -27.58 -24.85
C GLU A 62 -16.93 -26.48 -25.92
N ILE A 63 -17.77 -25.47 -25.83
CA ILE A 63 -17.84 -24.37 -26.80
C ILE A 63 -17.35 -23.07 -26.09
N PRO A 64 -16.36 -22.36 -26.64
CA PRO A 64 -15.89 -21.10 -26.05
C PRO A 64 -16.96 -20.01 -26.27
N CYS A 65 -17.68 -19.64 -25.22
CA CYS A 65 -18.84 -18.78 -25.29
C CYS A 65 -18.80 -17.55 -24.39
N LEU A 66 -18.01 -17.58 -23.35
CA LEU A 66 -18.04 -16.54 -22.32
C LEU A 66 -16.64 -15.99 -22.09
N ARG A 67 -16.56 -14.67 -21.92
CA ARG A 67 -15.34 -13.98 -21.50
C ARG A 67 -15.54 -13.47 -20.09
N LEU A 68 -14.63 -13.82 -19.19
CA LEU A 68 -14.65 -13.38 -17.80
C LEU A 68 -14.41 -11.88 -17.71
N LEU A 69 -15.31 -11.13 -17.08
CA LEU A 69 -15.19 -9.70 -16.82
C LEU A 69 -14.70 -9.45 -15.40
N GLU A 70 -15.37 -10.04 -14.41
CA GLU A 70 -15.06 -9.89 -12.99
C GLU A 70 -15.26 -11.19 -12.24
N LYS A 71 -14.51 -11.37 -11.14
CA LYS A 71 -14.65 -12.56 -10.29
C LYS A 71 -14.68 -12.23 -8.81
N SER A 72 -15.34 -13.10 -8.05
CA SER A 72 -15.25 -13.20 -6.58
C SER A 72 -14.70 -14.59 -6.23
N SER A 73 -14.63 -14.97 -4.98
CA SER A 73 -14.08 -16.27 -4.55
C SER A 73 -14.78 -17.51 -5.13
N ILE A 74 -16.07 -17.41 -5.47
CA ILE A 74 -16.91 -18.54 -5.94
C ILE A 74 -17.84 -18.16 -7.10
N SER A 75 -17.81 -16.93 -7.59
CA SER A 75 -18.68 -16.48 -8.69
C SER A 75 -17.96 -15.51 -9.59
N CYS A 76 -18.38 -15.45 -10.84
CA CYS A 76 -17.85 -14.49 -11.80
C CYS A 76 -18.95 -13.93 -12.70
N VAL A 77 -18.66 -12.75 -13.26
CA VAL A 77 -19.47 -12.06 -14.26
C VAL A 77 -18.76 -12.21 -15.59
N SER A 78 -19.48 -12.58 -16.62
CA SER A 78 -18.94 -12.81 -17.97
C SER A 78 -19.81 -12.18 -19.01
N GLU A 79 -19.24 -11.81 -20.14
CA GLU A 79 -19.96 -11.42 -21.35
C GLU A 79 -20.02 -12.58 -22.35
N VAL A 80 -21.07 -12.63 -23.16
CA VAL A 80 -21.20 -13.62 -24.23
C VAL A 80 -20.31 -13.24 -25.41
N ILE A 81 -19.48 -14.16 -25.87
CA ILE A 81 -18.68 -14.03 -27.09
C ILE A 81 -19.12 -15.04 -28.13
N GLY A 82 -19.09 -14.66 -29.41
CA GLY A 82 -19.35 -15.60 -30.52
C GLY A 82 -20.82 -15.95 -30.79
N GLY A 83 -21.78 -15.22 -30.20
CA GLY A 83 -23.22 -15.38 -30.51
C GLY A 83 -23.84 -16.67 -29.98
N CYS A 84 -23.32 -17.19 -28.88
CA CYS A 84 -23.85 -18.37 -28.21
C CYS A 84 -25.16 -18.07 -27.47
N ASP A 85 -26.03 -19.05 -27.39
CA ASP A 85 -27.23 -19.00 -26.54
C ASP A 85 -26.88 -19.60 -25.18
N VAL A 86 -27.09 -18.83 -24.11
CA VAL A 86 -26.69 -19.23 -22.75
C VAL A 86 -27.90 -19.20 -21.83
N GLU A 87 -28.21 -20.35 -21.23
CA GLU A 87 -29.36 -20.51 -20.35
C GLU A 87 -28.94 -20.71 -18.88
N LYS A 88 -29.80 -20.29 -17.96
CA LYS A 88 -29.61 -20.53 -16.53
C LYS A 88 -29.59 -22.00 -16.21
N GLY A 89 -28.63 -22.47 -15.40
CA GLY A 89 -28.44 -23.85 -15.01
C GLY A 89 -27.53 -24.66 -15.97
N GLN A 90 -27.06 -24.03 -17.05
CA GLN A 90 -26.15 -24.66 -17.99
C GLN A 90 -24.77 -24.88 -17.36
N SER A 91 -24.16 -26.02 -17.63
CA SER A 91 -22.82 -26.36 -17.15
C SER A 91 -21.76 -25.57 -17.92
N VAL A 92 -20.78 -25.03 -17.18
CA VAL A 92 -19.63 -24.31 -17.73
C VAL A 92 -18.33 -24.92 -17.24
N VAL A 93 -17.30 -24.83 -18.07
CA VAL A 93 -15.96 -25.35 -17.77
C VAL A 93 -14.91 -24.29 -18.02
N TYR A 94 -13.98 -24.19 -17.08
CA TYR A 94 -12.79 -23.39 -17.22
C TYR A 94 -11.54 -24.26 -17.18
N HIS A 95 -10.69 -24.10 -18.19
CA HIS A 95 -9.40 -24.77 -18.26
C HIS A 95 -8.31 -23.82 -17.84
N THR A 96 -7.57 -24.18 -16.79
CA THR A 96 -6.37 -23.44 -16.41
C THR A 96 -5.35 -23.57 -17.53
N ARG A 97 -5.26 -22.55 -18.37
CA ARG A 97 -4.13 -22.44 -19.28
C ARG A 97 -2.91 -22.09 -18.44
N LEU A 98 -1.78 -22.72 -18.70
CA LEU A 98 -0.47 -22.17 -18.38
C LEU A 98 -0.31 -20.87 -19.18
N LYS A 99 -0.98 -19.82 -18.75
CA LYS A 99 -0.84 -18.49 -19.33
C LYS A 99 0.50 -17.93 -18.92
N LYS A 100 1.25 -17.44 -19.89
CA LYS A 100 2.06 -16.27 -19.67
C LYS A 100 1.15 -15.24 -19.02
N ALA A 101 1.42 -14.95 -17.76
CA ALA A 101 0.56 -14.16 -16.91
C ALA A 101 0.47 -12.73 -17.40
N ASP A 102 -0.75 -12.26 -17.61
CA ASP A 102 -1.12 -10.86 -17.60
C ASP A 102 -2.17 -10.64 -16.50
N GLU A 103 -1.82 -9.65 -15.69
CA GLU A 103 -2.67 -8.83 -14.82
C GLU A 103 -3.82 -9.48 -14.03
N SER A 104 -3.63 -9.54 -12.71
CA SER A 104 -4.53 -8.86 -11.75
C SER A 104 -4.06 -9.09 -10.33
N ASP A 105 -3.37 -8.13 -9.76
CA ASP A 105 -3.16 -7.99 -8.32
C ASP A 105 -3.80 -6.69 -7.85
N LYS A 106 -5.11 -6.73 -7.68
CA LYS A 106 -5.82 -5.78 -6.83
C LYS A 106 -6.69 -6.55 -5.87
N LYS A 107 -6.14 -6.92 -4.73
CA LYS A 107 -6.80 -7.06 -3.43
C LYS A 107 -5.99 -7.97 -2.53
N GLU A 108 -4.97 -7.43 -1.89
CA GLU A 108 -4.46 -8.01 -0.65
C GLU A 108 -3.42 -7.12 0.03
N ASP A 109 -3.69 -5.80 0.09
CA ASP A 109 -2.97 -4.92 0.99
C ASP A 109 -3.90 -4.19 1.97
N LEU A 110 -4.94 -4.90 2.45
CA LEU A 110 -5.86 -4.35 3.46
C LEU A 110 -5.50 -4.76 4.89
N PHE A 111 -4.41 -5.50 5.08
CA PHE A 111 -3.88 -5.86 6.39
C PHE A 111 -2.35 -5.78 6.46
N SER A 112 -1.75 -4.78 5.84
CA SER A 112 -0.47 -4.35 6.37
C SER A 112 -0.79 -3.62 7.68
N GLU A 113 -0.24 -4.13 8.77
CA GLU A 113 -0.04 -3.38 9.99
C GLU A 113 0.26 -1.94 9.60
N SER A 114 -0.49 -1.02 10.19
CA SER A 114 -0.11 0.39 10.19
C SER A 114 1.28 0.49 10.80
N GLY A 115 2.29 0.23 9.99
CA GLY A 115 3.61 0.73 10.26
C GLY A 115 3.42 2.23 10.37
N GLU A 116 3.49 2.75 11.58
CA GLU A 116 3.73 4.15 11.77
C GLU A 116 4.93 4.48 10.90
N VAL A 117 4.68 5.22 9.84
CA VAL A 117 5.71 6.09 9.33
C VAL A 117 5.91 7.07 10.47
N ASP A 118 6.81 6.71 11.37
CA ASP A 118 7.44 7.65 12.27
C ASP A 118 8.20 8.59 11.33
N ILE A 119 7.52 9.66 10.95
CA ILE A 119 8.19 10.81 10.35
C ILE A 119 8.95 11.42 11.52
N SER A 120 10.07 10.82 11.85
CA SER A 120 11.14 11.51 12.54
C SER A 120 11.58 12.59 11.57
N VAL A 121 10.98 13.76 11.72
CA VAL A 121 11.54 14.98 11.18
C VAL A 121 12.82 15.18 11.98
N GLU A 122 13.94 14.68 11.47
CA GLU A 122 15.25 15.15 11.86
C GLU A 122 15.25 16.65 11.62
N GLU A 123 15.43 17.40 12.69
CA GLU A 123 15.63 18.85 12.65
C GLU A 123 16.94 19.12 11.89
N ALA A 124 16.85 19.28 10.59
CA ALA A 124 17.90 19.98 9.88
C ALA A 124 17.74 21.47 10.22
N GLU A 125 18.50 21.95 11.17
CA GLU A 125 18.83 23.37 11.30
C GLU A 125 19.52 23.78 10.00
N GLN A 126 18.74 24.32 9.06
CA GLN A 126 19.32 25.00 7.91
C GLN A 126 19.84 26.36 8.38
N GLU A 127 21.13 26.41 8.71
CA GLU A 127 21.88 27.62 8.67
C GLU A 127 21.74 28.29 7.29
N VAL A 128 21.33 29.54 7.28
CA VAL A 128 21.36 30.41 6.09
C VAL A 128 22.82 30.75 5.80
N GLY A 129 23.51 29.84 5.13
CA GLY A 129 24.91 30.00 4.76
C GLY A 129 25.19 29.43 3.36
N SER A 130 25.66 30.28 2.49
CA SER A 130 26.31 30.11 1.18
C SER A 130 25.68 29.14 0.15
N VAL A 131 25.41 29.71 -1.00
CA VAL A 131 24.65 29.18 -2.15
C VAL A 131 25.36 28.05 -2.95
N TYR A 132 26.47 27.54 -2.51
CA TYR A 132 27.20 26.44 -3.22
C TYR A 132 27.64 25.39 -2.22
N THR A 133 26.79 24.42 -2.01
CA THR A 133 27.13 23.18 -1.32
C THR A 133 27.70 22.17 -2.33
N ARG A 134 28.72 21.43 -1.89
CA ARG A 134 29.32 20.34 -2.64
C ARG A 134 28.26 19.34 -3.09
N GLN A 135 28.48 18.70 -4.24
CA GLN A 135 27.63 17.61 -4.71
C GLN A 135 27.47 16.53 -3.62
N GLU A 136 26.22 16.17 -3.35
CA GLU A 136 25.85 15.09 -2.44
C GLU A 136 25.07 14.03 -3.20
N ILE A 137 25.43 12.76 -2.99
CA ILE A 137 24.76 11.61 -3.63
C ILE A 137 24.30 10.70 -2.52
N ASN A 138 23.00 10.54 -2.41
CA ASN A 138 22.35 9.61 -1.51
C ASN A 138 21.54 8.58 -2.32
N GLY A 139 21.70 7.32 -1.99
CA GLY A 139 21.00 6.31 -2.75
C GLY A 139 20.63 5.09 -1.90
N ARG A 140 19.63 4.38 -2.43
CA ARG A 140 19.17 3.13 -1.86
C ARG A 140 18.77 2.17 -2.97
N ALA A 141 19.45 1.05 -3.04
CA ALA A 141 19.07 -0.07 -3.90
C ALA A 141 18.62 -1.26 -3.03
N SER A 142 17.53 -1.91 -3.38
CA SER A 142 17.10 -3.12 -2.70
C SER A 142 16.55 -4.14 -3.69
N PHE A 143 16.83 -5.41 -3.40
CA PHE A 143 16.25 -6.55 -4.10
C PHE A 143 15.60 -7.46 -3.08
N SER A 144 14.40 -7.94 -3.34
CA SER A 144 13.72 -8.94 -2.52
C SER A 144 13.10 -10.02 -3.39
N ASN A 145 13.18 -11.26 -2.91
CA ASN A 145 12.48 -12.40 -3.47
C ASN A 145 11.60 -13.01 -2.38
N ASN A 146 10.31 -13.04 -2.61
CA ASN A 146 9.31 -13.64 -1.74
C ASN A 146 8.80 -14.91 -2.41
N MET A 147 8.96 -16.04 -1.75
CA MET A 147 8.50 -17.35 -2.20
C MET A 147 7.45 -17.86 -1.22
N THR A 148 6.33 -18.28 -1.75
CA THR A 148 5.25 -18.90 -0.98
C THR A 148 4.94 -20.26 -1.57
N TRP A 149 4.64 -21.24 -0.71
CA TRP A 149 4.22 -22.57 -1.14
C TRP A 149 3.30 -23.20 -0.10
N GLY A 150 2.37 -24.02 -0.58
CA GLY A 150 1.33 -24.68 0.18
C GLY A 150 0.08 -24.82 -0.66
N TYR A 151 -0.88 -25.64 -0.25
CA TYR A 151 -2.14 -25.86 -0.98
C TYR A 151 -1.98 -26.26 -2.45
N ASN A 152 -0.91 -26.95 -2.81
CA ASN A 152 -0.54 -27.28 -4.20
C ASN A 152 -0.15 -26.08 -5.06
N GLU A 153 0.03 -24.92 -4.48
CA GLU A 153 0.47 -23.72 -5.16
C GLU A 153 1.87 -23.31 -4.73
N SER A 154 2.61 -22.76 -5.67
CA SER A 154 3.86 -22.07 -5.40
C SER A 154 3.89 -20.76 -6.17
N ASN A 155 4.24 -19.68 -5.49
CA ASN A 155 4.38 -18.36 -6.09
C ASN A 155 5.73 -17.75 -5.71
N SER A 156 6.33 -17.03 -6.65
CA SER A 156 7.58 -16.30 -6.42
C SER A 156 7.45 -14.86 -6.94
N LYS A 157 7.52 -13.92 -6.01
CA LYS A 157 7.46 -12.48 -6.31
C LYS A 157 8.83 -11.85 -6.08
N ARG A 158 9.40 -11.28 -7.14
CA ARG A 158 10.67 -10.57 -7.11
C ARG A 158 10.41 -9.07 -7.23
N VAL A 159 11.06 -8.30 -6.36
CA VAL A 159 10.93 -6.83 -6.38
C VAL A 159 12.32 -6.22 -6.23
N ALA A 160 12.71 -5.40 -7.20
CA ALA A 160 13.87 -4.52 -7.09
C ALA A 160 13.39 -3.07 -6.95
N ARG A 161 14.04 -2.29 -6.10
CA ARG A 161 13.76 -0.86 -5.92
C ARG A 161 15.04 -0.08 -5.95
N LEU A 162 15.00 1.06 -6.63
CA LEU A 162 16.09 2.02 -6.69
C LEU A 162 15.55 3.40 -6.32
N ALA A 163 16.16 4.03 -5.34
CA ALA A 163 15.97 5.43 -5.02
C ALA A 163 17.34 6.12 -5.11
N LEU A 164 17.39 7.27 -5.77
CA LEU A 164 18.58 8.07 -5.95
C LEU A 164 18.22 9.54 -5.75
N ASP A 165 19.01 10.22 -4.96
CA ASP A 165 18.93 11.65 -4.71
C ASP A 165 20.33 12.23 -4.92
N VAL A 166 20.46 13.12 -5.90
CA VAL A 166 21.71 13.81 -6.24
C VAL A 166 21.47 15.30 -6.10
N GLU A 167 22.00 15.86 -5.06
CA GLU A 167 21.96 17.31 -4.84
C GLU A 167 23.19 17.99 -5.44
N ASN A 168 23.01 19.20 -5.97
CA ASN A 168 24.06 20.06 -6.53
C ASN A 168 24.96 19.36 -7.56
N ILE A 169 24.35 18.75 -8.59
CA ILE A 169 25.04 18.01 -9.66
C ILE A 169 26.18 18.85 -10.20
N LEU A 170 27.40 18.29 -10.16
CA LEU A 170 28.64 18.98 -10.58
C LEU A 170 28.81 20.37 -9.92
N ASP A 171 28.48 20.46 -8.64
CA ASP A 171 28.50 21.71 -7.84
C ASP A 171 27.65 22.83 -8.45
N SER A 172 26.61 22.48 -9.19
CA SER A 172 25.67 23.41 -9.82
C SER A 172 24.37 23.51 -9.01
N LYS A 173 23.44 24.31 -9.51
CA LYS A 173 22.10 24.48 -8.92
C LYS A 173 21.11 23.39 -9.33
N PHE A 174 21.56 22.36 -10.05
CA PHE A 174 20.73 21.24 -10.46
C PHE A 174 20.76 20.13 -9.43
N SER A 175 19.59 19.53 -9.19
CA SER A 175 19.43 18.34 -8.35
C SER A 175 18.54 17.32 -9.10
N PHE A 176 18.78 16.03 -8.90
CA PHE A 176 18.00 14.98 -9.53
C PHE A 176 17.53 13.98 -8.48
N GLN A 177 16.23 13.69 -8.49
CA GLN A 177 15.61 12.69 -7.62
C GLN A 177 14.93 11.62 -8.47
N SER A 178 15.11 10.35 -8.07
CA SER A 178 14.39 9.27 -8.73
C SER A 178 13.99 8.16 -7.74
N TYR A 179 12.81 7.59 -7.98
CA TYR A 179 12.37 6.40 -7.31
C TYR A 179 11.63 5.48 -8.30
N SER A 180 12.16 4.27 -8.45
CA SER A 180 11.56 3.27 -9.32
C SER A 180 11.48 1.91 -8.63
N ASN A 181 10.50 1.11 -9.04
CA ASN A 181 10.42 -0.28 -8.68
C ASN A 181 10.24 -1.16 -9.93
N PHE A 182 10.91 -2.29 -9.89
CA PHE A 182 10.69 -3.40 -10.81
C PHE A 182 10.02 -4.52 -10.04
N ARG A 183 8.93 -5.06 -10.57
CA ARG A 183 8.22 -6.21 -10.02
C ARG A 183 8.15 -7.31 -11.06
N ASN A 184 8.34 -8.53 -10.60
CA ASN A 184 8.12 -9.73 -11.40
C ASN A 184 7.34 -10.72 -10.53
N ASN A 185 6.08 -10.92 -10.88
CA ASN A 185 5.15 -11.88 -10.28
C ASN A 185 4.33 -12.47 -11.42
N ASN A 186 4.91 -13.42 -12.19
CA ASN A 186 4.37 -13.91 -13.45
C ASN A 186 4.48 -12.88 -14.61
N ASN A 187 4.18 -11.61 -14.40
CA ASN A 187 4.47 -10.52 -15.33
C ASN A 187 5.51 -9.57 -14.77
N SER A 188 6.31 -9.01 -15.67
CA SER A 188 7.30 -8.00 -15.31
C SER A 188 6.73 -6.61 -15.52
N SER A 189 6.80 -5.76 -14.50
CA SER A 189 6.45 -4.34 -14.60
C SER A 189 7.56 -3.47 -14.03
N ILE A 190 7.77 -2.31 -14.66
CA ILE A 190 8.65 -1.26 -14.15
C ILE A 190 7.77 -0.03 -13.89
N ASN A 191 7.71 0.40 -12.64
CA ASN A 191 6.98 1.61 -12.28
C ASN A 191 7.97 2.67 -11.83
N ILE A 192 8.00 3.78 -12.54
CA ILE A 192 8.76 4.97 -12.18
C ILE A 192 7.81 5.87 -11.38
N HIS A 193 8.03 5.95 -10.06
CA HIS A 193 7.20 6.75 -9.18
C HIS A 193 7.64 8.20 -9.11
N GLU A 194 8.94 8.43 -9.27
CA GLU A 194 9.57 9.75 -9.24
C GLU A 194 10.75 9.77 -10.20
N ALA A 195 10.86 10.82 -10.98
CA ALA A 195 12.00 11.11 -11.85
C ALA A 195 11.98 12.63 -12.10
N LEU A 196 12.68 13.39 -11.28
CA LEU A 196 12.57 14.83 -11.16
C LEU A 196 13.93 15.49 -11.29
N LEU A 197 14.05 16.40 -12.23
CA LEU A 197 15.18 17.32 -12.36
C LEU A 197 14.75 18.68 -11.80
N SER A 198 15.44 19.16 -10.78
CA SER A 198 15.16 20.44 -10.11
C SER A 198 16.27 21.42 -10.36
N TYR A 199 15.91 22.68 -10.54
CA TYR A 199 16.83 23.81 -10.66
C TYR A 199 16.49 24.85 -9.59
N ASN A 200 17.43 25.14 -8.71
CA ASN A 200 17.30 26.15 -7.65
C ASN A 200 17.78 27.51 -8.20
N LEU A 201 16.85 28.38 -8.61
CA LEU A 201 17.19 29.71 -9.08
C LEU A 201 17.91 30.51 -7.97
N ASP A 202 17.31 30.49 -6.79
CA ASP A 202 17.86 31.07 -5.57
C ASP A 202 17.40 30.22 -4.35
N SER A 203 17.80 30.59 -3.13
CA SER A 203 17.41 29.88 -1.91
C SER A 203 15.88 29.82 -1.65
N SER A 204 15.11 30.57 -2.42
CA SER A 204 13.66 30.71 -2.22
C SER A 204 12.83 30.22 -3.41
N MET A 205 13.43 29.95 -4.56
CA MET A 205 12.68 29.55 -5.78
C MET A 205 13.30 28.31 -6.43
N THR A 206 12.48 27.29 -6.58
CA THR A 206 12.82 26.04 -7.24
C THR A 206 11.86 25.80 -8.40
N ILE A 207 12.39 25.40 -9.53
CA ILE A 207 11.63 24.91 -10.69
C ILE A 207 12.08 23.49 -10.95
N SER A 208 11.12 22.58 -11.15
CA SER A 208 11.41 21.17 -11.39
C SER A 208 10.64 20.66 -12.59
N LEU A 209 11.24 19.74 -13.31
CA LEU A 209 10.65 19.09 -14.48
C LEU A 209 10.73 17.57 -14.34
N GLY A 210 9.64 16.88 -14.60
CA GLY A 210 9.57 15.43 -14.55
C GLY A 210 8.41 14.91 -13.73
N ARG A 211 8.53 13.70 -13.21
CA ARG A 211 7.52 13.03 -12.39
C ARG A 211 7.77 13.28 -10.91
N GLU A 212 6.81 13.91 -10.26
CA GLU A 212 6.85 14.19 -8.82
C GLU A 212 5.48 13.99 -8.16
N ILE A 213 5.48 13.55 -6.90
CA ILE A 213 4.35 13.72 -5.97
C ILE A 213 4.61 14.99 -5.17
N ASN A 214 3.96 16.08 -5.56
CA ASN A 214 4.22 17.39 -4.96
C ASN A 214 3.86 17.41 -3.47
N ARG A 215 4.85 17.70 -2.62
CA ARG A 215 4.70 17.69 -1.15
C ARG A 215 3.72 18.75 -0.62
N ARG A 216 3.44 19.81 -1.38
CA ARG A 216 2.47 20.85 -1.01
C ARG A 216 1.05 20.51 -1.43
N MET A 217 0.94 19.66 -2.45
CA MET A 217 -0.32 19.23 -3.07
C MET A 217 -0.38 17.70 -3.19
N TYR A 218 -0.09 16.98 -2.09
CA TYR A 218 0.00 15.51 -2.16
C TYR A 218 -1.32 14.84 -2.59
N SER A 219 -2.47 15.52 -2.40
CA SER A 219 -3.77 15.04 -2.90
C SER A 219 -3.88 15.05 -4.42
N LEU A 220 -2.97 15.75 -5.12
CA LEU A 220 -2.86 15.76 -6.57
C LEU A 220 -2.37 14.40 -7.12
N GLY A 221 -1.58 13.67 -6.34
CA GLY A 221 -0.90 12.47 -6.78
C GLY A 221 0.36 12.77 -7.59
N ALA A 222 0.82 11.79 -8.35
CA ALA A 222 1.97 11.97 -9.23
C ALA A 222 1.60 12.83 -10.45
N THR A 223 2.53 13.71 -10.86
CA THR A 223 2.39 14.56 -12.05
C THR A 223 3.66 14.50 -12.88
N ASP A 224 3.50 14.20 -14.16
CA ASP A 224 4.53 14.30 -15.20
C ASP A 224 4.47 15.70 -15.79
N GLY A 225 5.32 16.61 -15.36
CA GLY A 225 5.20 17.98 -15.79
C GLY A 225 6.16 18.96 -15.15
N LEU A 226 5.73 20.21 -15.13
CA LEU A 226 6.46 21.33 -14.56
C LEU A 226 5.92 21.63 -13.15
N HIS A 227 6.82 21.80 -12.21
CA HIS A 227 6.56 22.20 -10.84
C HIS A 227 7.34 23.47 -10.53
N ALA A 228 6.76 24.41 -9.84
CA ALA A 228 7.42 25.61 -9.40
C ALA A 228 7.01 25.95 -7.97
N GLU A 229 7.97 26.25 -7.11
CA GLU A 229 7.73 26.72 -5.74
C GLU A 229 8.52 28.00 -5.48
N LYS A 230 7.84 29.03 -4.98
CA LYS A 230 8.47 30.23 -4.45
C LYS A 230 8.15 30.34 -2.97
N ARG A 231 9.19 30.42 -2.15
CA ARG A 231 9.12 30.63 -0.70
C ARG A 231 9.38 32.09 -0.38
N PHE A 232 8.61 32.59 0.54
CA PHE A 232 8.79 33.90 1.16
C PHE A 232 9.09 33.68 2.65
N ARG A 233 9.48 34.74 3.34
CA ARG A 233 9.81 34.62 4.77
C ARG A 233 8.73 33.91 5.62
N ARG A 234 7.46 34.13 5.32
CA ARG A 234 6.32 33.59 6.08
C ARG A 234 5.27 32.87 5.24
N SER A 235 5.52 32.74 3.97
CA SER A 235 4.54 32.12 3.06
C SER A 235 5.22 31.41 1.91
N PHE A 236 4.46 30.63 1.14
CA PHE A 236 4.90 30.06 -0.12
C PHE A 236 3.75 30.01 -1.11
N VAL A 237 4.10 29.92 -2.38
CA VAL A 237 3.20 29.59 -3.48
C VAL A 237 3.83 28.46 -4.27
N SER A 238 3.03 27.48 -4.67
CA SER A 238 3.43 26.34 -5.48
C SER A 238 2.47 26.16 -6.64
N LEU A 239 3.01 25.89 -7.81
CA LEU A 239 2.29 25.64 -9.05
C LEU A 239 2.71 24.30 -9.61
N VAL A 240 1.75 23.55 -10.16
CA VAL A 240 1.99 22.29 -10.85
C VAL A 240 1.16 22.26 -12.12
N VAL A 241 1.77 21.85 -13.23
CA VAL A 241 1.08 21.63 -14.49
C VAL A 241 1.70 20.43 -15.22
N GLY A 242 0.85 19.53 -15.70
CA GLY A 242 1.31 18.33 -16.40
C GLY A 242 0.23 17.29 -16.57
N SER A 243 0.61 16.04 -16.75
CA SER A 243 -0.31 14.92 -16.86
C SER A 243 -0.20 13.96 -15.65
N ARG A 244 -1.31 13.31 -15.33
CA ARG A 244 -1.32 12.18 -14.40
C ARG A 244 -0.77 10.96 -15.12
N PRO A 245 0.12 10.17 -14.50
CA PRO A 245 0.46 8.86 -15.04
C PRO A 245 -0.77 7.95 -15.07
N ASP A 246 -0.75 6.97 -15.96
CA ASP A 246 -1.78 5.95 -16.02
C ASP A 246 -1.88 5.21 -14.68
N THR A 247 -3.11 4.87 -14.27
CA THR A 247 -3.35 4.23 -12.97
C THR A 247 -2.96 2.76 -12.93
N TYR A 248 -2.84 2.10 -14.09
CA TYR A 248 -2.51 0.67 -14.18
C TYR A 248 -1.01 0.41 -14.20
N ASP A 249 -0.30 1.03 -15.15
CA ASP A 249 1.10 0.73 -15.42
C ASP A 249 2.06 1.88 -15.08
N TYR A 250 1.52 3.00 -14.60
CA TYR A 250 2.29 4.22 -14.31
C TYR A 250 3.02 4.80 -15.54
N SER A 251 2.57 4.48 -16.75
CA SER A 251 3.09 5.08 -17.99
C SER A 251 2.67 6.56 -18.12
N LEU A 252 3.37 7.29 -18.97
CA LEU A 252 2.99 8.66 -19.30
C LEU A 252 1.66 8.67 -20.07
N ASN A 253 0.66 9.37 -19.55
CA ASN A 253 -0.66 9.50 -20.17
C ASN A 253 -1.02 10.98 -20.38
N THR A 254 -0.73 11.50 -21.58
CA THR A 254 -0.99 12.91 -21.92
C THR A 254 -2.48 13.28 -22.02
N LYS A 255 -3.38 12.30 -22.05
CA LYS A 255 -4.84 12.54 -22.04
C LYS A 255 -5.32 12.98 -20.66
N LEU A 256 -4.62 12.56 -19.60
CA LEU A 256 -4.95 12.85 -18.21
C LEU A 256 -4.22 14.12 -17.74
N PHE A 257 -4.60 15.27 -18.25
CA PHE A 257 -3.95 16.53 -17.89
C PHE A 257 -4.44 17.03 -16.51
N GLN A 258 -3.55 17.72 -15.79
CA GLN A 258 -3.88 18.34 -14.51
C GLN A 258 -3.02 19.58 -14.25
N TYR A 259 -3.63 20.51 -13.50
CA TYR A 259 -2.90 21.64 -12.96
C TYR A 259 -3.39 21.97 -11.56
N GLY A 260 -2.53 22.55 -10.75
CA GLY A 260 -2.84 22.92 -9.40
C GLY A 260 -2.07 24.15 -8.94
N VAL A 261 -2.69 24.91 -8.06
CA VAL A 261 -2.08 26.03 -7.36
C VAL A 261 -2.30 25.86 -5.87
N CYS A 262 -1.27 26.15 -5.09
CA CYS A 262 -1.31 26.10 -3.64
C CYS A 262 -0.59 27.32 -3.06
N ALA A 263 -1.18 27.92 -2.03
CA ALA A 263 -0.53 28.96 -1.23
C ALA A 263 -0.61 28.57 0.24
N GLY A 264 0.42 28.92 1.00
CA GLY A 264 0.46 28.61 2.42
C GLY A 264 1.26 29.59 3.24
N ILE A 265 1.06 29.52 4.54
CA ILE A 265 1.74 30.36 5.54
C ILE A 265 2.48 29.48 6.54
N PHE A 266 3.67 29.91 6.93
CA PHE A 266 4.45 29.32 8.00
C PHE A 266 4.15 30.04 9.31
N HIS A 267 3.77 29.29 10.34
CA HIS A 267 3.41 29.86 11.64
C HIS A 267 4.61 30.03 12.57
N ASN A 268 5.74 29.40 12.24
CA ASN A 268 6.98 29.51 13.02
C ASN A 268 8.21 29.75 12.12
N LYS A 269 9.30 30.21 12.71
CA LYS A 269 10.56 30.49 11.99
C LYS A 269 11.18 29.23 11.37
N ALA A 270 11.05 28.07 12.02
CA ALA A 270 11.55 26.78 11.54
C ALA A 270 10.70 26.19 10.40
N GLN A 271 9.63 26.88 9.98
CA GLN A 271 8.72 26.45 8.90
C GLN A 271 8.08 25.05 9.09
N SER A 272 8.16 24.53 10.32
CA SER A 272 7.59 23.20 10.68
C SER A 272 6.09 23.24 10.96
N SER A 273 5.50 24.43 11.11
CA SER A 273 4.07 24.65 11.33
C SER A 273 3.49 25.45 10.15
N THR A 274 2.57 24.83 9.39
CA THR A 274 2.14 25.31 8.09
C THR A 274 0.63 25.16 7.92
N THR A 275 -0.02 26.18 7.35
CA THR A 275 -1.37 26.08 6.80
C THR A 275 -1.32 26.39 5.32
N SER A 276 -1.94 25.56 4.50
CA SER A 276 -2.02 25.75 3.06
C SER A 276 -3.42 25.51 2.53
N ILE A 277 -3.77 26.22 1.49
CA ILE A 277 -4.98 26.05 0.70
C ILE A 277 -4.59 25.94 -0.76
N GLY A 278 -5.29 25.12 -1.52
CA GLY A 278 -5.04 24.99 -2.94
C GLY A 278 -6.27 24.59 -3.71
N PHE A 279 -6.13 24.72 -5.02
CA PHE A 279 -7.12 24.36 -6.01
C PHE A 279 -6.47 23.50 -7.07
N ILE A 280 -7.17 22.45 -7.48
CA ILE A 280 -6.70 21.47 -8.46
C ILE A 280 -7.81 21.20 -9.46
N ASP A 281 -7.45 21.18 -10.73
CA ASP A 281 -8.28 20.79 -11.85
C ASP A 281 -7.62 19.62 -12.58
N GLN A 282 -8.39 18.57 -12.81
CA GLN A 282 -7.96 17.35 -13.50
C GLN A 282 -8.92 17.10 -14.67
N THR A 283 -8.36 16.85 -15.84
CA THR A 283 -9.12 16.56 -17.04
C THR A 283 -8.73 15.20 -17.62
N ASN A 284 -9.67 14.59 -18.34
CA ASN A 284 -9.40 13.47 -19.23
C ASN A 284 -9.73 13.95 -20.64
N GLN A 285 -8.72 14.04 -21.51
CA GLN A 285 -8.80 14.74 -22.80
C GLN A 285 -9.23 16.21 -22.59
N SER A 286 -10.40 16.60 -23.07
CA SER A 286 -10.93 17.97 -22.92
C SER A 286 -11.99 18.12 -21.84
N PHE A 287 -12.39 17.02 -21.19
CA PHE A 287 -13.47 17.01 -20.19
C PHE A 287 -12.92 17.07 -18.77
N ILE A 288 -13.68 17.73 -17.89
CA ILE A 288 -13.33 17.81 -16.48
C ILE A 288 -13.54 16.45 -15.82
N ASP A 289 -12.48 15.85 -15.35
CA ASP A 289 -12.49 14.57 -14.64
C ASP A 289 -12.69 14.77 -13.14
N ARG A 290 -12.02 15.78 -12.58
CA ARG A 290 -12.20 16.19 -11.19
C ARG A 290 -11.73 17.63 -10.98
N ARG A 291 -12.50 18.42 -10.24
CA ARG A 291 -12.13 19.77 -9.79
C ARG A 291 -12.36 19.86 -8.29
N TYR A 292 -11.37 20.33 -7.55
CA TYR A 292 -11.48 20.39 -6.09
C TYR A 292 -10.57 21.44 -5.45
N ALA A 293 -11.00 21.88 -4.28
CA ALA A 293 -10.17 22.65 -3.37
C ALA A 293 -9.72 21.78 -2.18
N PHE A 294 -8.55 22.08 -1.64
CA PHE A 294 -8.06 21.42 -0.44
C PHE A 294 -7.52 22.42 0.57
N LEU A 295 -7.55 22.03 1.84
CA LEU A 295 -6.93 22.72 2.95
C LEU A 295 -6.09 21.74 3.75
N GLN A 296 -4.87 22.15 4.12
CA GLN A 296 -3.99 21.35 4.97
C GLN A 296 -3.46 22.20 6.10
N HIS A 297 -3.35 21.61 7.26
CA HIS A 297 -2.73 22.23 8.43
C HIS A 297 -1.83 21.22 9.12
N ASN A 298 -0.59 21.60 9.35
CA ASN A 298 0.35 20.87 10.18
C ASN A 298 0.92 21.84 11.21
N SER A 299 0.83 21.48 12.48
CA SER A 299 1.27 22.35 13.56
C SER A 299 1.83 21.56 14.72
N ARG A 300 2.94 22.08 15.28
CA ARG A 300 3.45 21.65 16.57
C ARG A 300 3.37 22.83 17.54
N ILE A 301 2.61 22.66 18.61
CA ILE A 301 2.39 23.67 19.66
C ILE A 301 3.23 23.26 20.87
N GLY A 302 4.30 24.01 21.10
CA GLY A 302 5.32 23.62 22.07
C GLY A 302 5.92 22.25 21.72
N ASN A 303 6.38 21.53 22.76
CA ASN A 303 6.93 20.18 22.62
C ASN A 303 5.89 19.08 22.85
N ASN A 304 4.65 19.46 23.12
CA ASN A 304 3.66 18.53 23.67
C ASN A 304 2.51 18.22 22.72
N VAL A 305 2.11 19.13 21.85
CA VAL A 305 0.95 18.94 20.98
C VAL A 305 1.37 18.99 19.52
N SER A 306 1.01 17.97 18.74
CA SER A 306 1.07 17.99 17.28
C SER A 306 -0.32 17.81 16.68
N ILE A 307 -0.63 18.64 15.70
CA ILE A 307 -1.93 18.65 15.02
C ILE A 307 -1.66 18.52 13.52
N TYR A 308 -2.37 17.61 12.90
CA TYR A 308 -2.46 17.52 11.44
C TYR A 308 -3.93 17.51 11.03
N ALA A 309 -4.29 18.32 10.04
CA ALA A 309 -5.63 18.33 9.46
C ALA A 309 -5.55 18.45 7.93
N SER A 310 -6.44 17.78 7.24
CA SER A 310 -6.59 17.87 5.78
C SER A 310 -8.07 17.78 5.42
N ALA A 311 -8.51 18.65 4.52
CA ALA A 311 -9.86 18.65 3.98
C ALA A 311 -9.81 18.79 2.46
N GLU A 312 -10.71 18.09 1.76
CA GLU A 312 -10.91 18.21 0.32
C GLU A 312 -12.39 18.37 0.02
N VAL A 313 -12.71 19.31 -0.85
CA VAL A 313 -14.06 19.58 -1.32
C VAL A 313 -14.05 19.52 -2.84
N ASP A 314 -14.74 18.56 -3.42
CA ASP A 314 -14.99 18.50 -4.86
C ASP A 314 -15.95 19.62 -5.25
N LEU A 315 -15.65 20.29 -6.37
CA LEU A 315 -16.36 21.48 -6.85
C LEU A 315 -17.01 21.25 -8.23
N TYR A 316 -16.93 20.02 -8.76
CA TYR A 316 -17.56 19.68 -10.02
C TYR A 316 -19.01 19.23 -9.78
N ASN A 317 -19.95 19.75 -10.55
CA ASN A 317 -21.41 19.62 -10.44
C ASN A 317 -22.02 20.23 -9.15
N SER A 318 -21.51 19.88 -7.99
CA SER A 318 -21.93 20.42 -6.69
C SER A 318 -20.79 20.36 -5.69
N ALA A 319 -20.82 21.23 -4.69
CA ALA A 319 -19.84 21.16 -3.60
C ALA A 319 -20.05 19.89 -2.77
N ARG A 320 -19.03 19.04 -2.69
CA ARG A 320 -19.07 17.75 -2.02
C ARG A 320 -17.83 17.57 -1.13
N LEU A 321 -18.05 17.49 0.17
CA LEU A 321 -16.96 17.13 1.08
C LEU A 321 -16.52 15.68 0.81
N ARG A 322 -15.33 15.52 0.25
CA ARG A 322 -14.75 14.21 -0.07
C ARG A 322 -13.92 13.65 1.05
N LEU A 323 -13.10 14.50 1.71
CA LEU A 323 -12.18 14.11 2.77
C LEU A 323 -12.18 15.16 3.87
N LEU A 324 -12.27 14.70 5.11
CA LEU A 324 -11.86 15.45 6.29
C LEU A 324 -11.07 14.50 7.20
N TYR A 325 -9.80 14.76 7.34
CA TYR A 325 -8.93 14.02 8.24
C TYR A 325 -8.33 14.98 9.28
N THR A 326 -8.39 14.60 10.54
CA THR A 326 -7.75 15.34 11.63
C THR A 326 -7.09 14.35 12.58
N SER A 327 -5.86 14.64 12.97
CA SER A 327 -5.10 13.87 13.96
C SER A 327 -4.46 14.82 14.96
N VAL A 328 -4.61 14.50 16.24
CA VAL A 328 -3.99 15.23 17.35
C VAL A 328 -3.20 14.25 18.18
N SER A 329 -1.96 14.57 18.47
CA SER A 329 -1.12 13.82 19.42
C SER A 329 -0.71 14.77 20.55
N TYR A 330 -0.92 14.33 21.78
CA TYR A 330 -0.63 15.08 22.98
C TYR A 330 0.27 14.30 23.92
N ARG A 331 1.45 14.84 24.19
CA ARG A 331 2.37 14.34 25.21
C ARG A 331 1.94 14.91 26.57
N VAL A 332 1.17 14.14 27.32
CA VAL A 332 0.67 14.52 28.65
C VAL A 332 1.83 14.64 29.63
N SER A 333 2.79 13.71 29.54
CA SER A 333 4.01 13.67 30.34
C SER A 333 5.11 12.96 29.56
N GLU A 334 6.31 12.86 30.10
CA GLU A 334 7.39 12.04 29.52
C GLU A 334 7.02 10.56 29.40
N LYS A 335 6.06 10.11 30.18
CA LYS A 335 5.61 8.70 30.21
C LYS A 335 4.34 8.45 29.43
N LEU A 336 3.50 9.46 29.18
CA LEU A 336 2.17 9.26 28.58
C LEU A 336 1.99 10.12 27.33
N ARG A 337 1.70 9.48 26.21
CA ARG A 337 1.27 10.12 24.97
C ARG A 337 -0.12 9.61 24.59
N LEU A 338 -1.02 10.51 24.32
CA LEU A 338 -2.36 10.25 23.81
C LEU A 338 -2.45 10.72 22.35
N SER A 339 -3.17 9.99 21.52
CA SER A 339 -3.45 10.40 20.15
C SER A 339 -4.90 10.12 19.82
N ALA A 340 -5.51 11.03 19.08
CA ALA A 340 -6.86 10.88 18.53
C ALA A 340 -6.86 11.25 17.06
N SER A 341 -7.59 10.51 16.24
CA SER A 341 -7.82 10.88 14.85
C SER A 341 -9.25 10.61 14.42
N VAL A 342 -9.74 11.48 13.54
CA VAL A 342 -11.04 11.39 12.88
C VAL A 342 -10.79 11.43 11.38
N ASN A 343 -11.44 10.53 10.64
CA ASN A 343 -11.39 10.48 9.20
C ASN A 343 -12.82 10.32 8.66
N LEU A 344 -13.28 11.32 7.94
CA LEU A 344 -14.53 11.31 7.19
C LEU A 344 -14.17 11.32 5.71
N ARG A 345 -14.66 10.35 4.93
CA ARG A 345 -14.33 10.28 3.52
C ARG A 345 -15.45 9.69 2.69
N LYS A 346 -15.57 10.19 1.48
CA LYS A 346 -16.32 9.60 0.37
C LYS A 346 -15.35 9.04 -0.67
N ASN A 347 -15.79 8.16 -1.56
CA ASN A 347 -14.95 7.63 -2.62
C ASN A 347 -14.50 8.77 -3.57
N LEU A 348 -13.37 8.57 -4.21
CA LEU A 348 -12.90 9.45 -5.27
C LEU A 348 -13.77 9.21 -6.51
N ILE A 349 -14.34 10.27 -7.06
CA ILE A 349 -15.07 10.21 -8.33
C ILE A 349 -14.22 10.89 -9.39
N LEU A 350 -13.95 10.18 -10.48
CA LEU A 350 -13.32 10.67 -11.70
C LEU A 350 -14.35 10.52 -12.82
N TYR A 351 -15.02 11.62 -13.15
CA TYR A 351 -16.24 11.60 -13.97
C TYR A 351 -16.03 11.07 -15.39
N GLU A 352 -14.88 11.38 -16.00
CA GLU A 352 -14.56 10.97 -17.37
C GLU A 352 -13.68 9.72 -17.44
N SER A 353 -13.02 9.37 -16.33
CA SER A 353 -12.15 8.19 -16.27
C SER A 353 -12.91 6.92 -15.89
N PHE A 354 -14.15 7.06 -15.39
CA PHE A 354 -15.03 5.94 -15.07
C PHE A 354 -16.16 5.85 -16.11
N SER A 355 -16.73 4.65 -16.28
CA SER A 355 -17.94 4.47 -17.08
C SER A 355 -19.13 5.16 -16.41
N GLU A 356 -20.16 5.54 -17.21
CA GLU A 356 -21.39 6.15 -16.68
C GLU A 356 -22.05 5.30 -15.57
N ASP A 357 -22.05 3.97 -15.72
CA ASP A 357 -22.60 3.05 -14.72
C ASP A 357 -21.83 3.12 -13.40
N LEU A 358 -20.50 3.21 -13.46
CA LEU A 358 -19.68 3.36 -12.27
C LEU A 358 -19.87 4.71 -11.61
N VAL A 359 -20.06 5.78 -12.39
CA VAL A 359 -20.34 7.12 -11.86
C VAL A 359 -21.67 7.15 -11.13
N SER A 360 -22.72 6.51 -11.66
CA SER A 360 -24.03 6.42 -11.01
C SER A 360 -23.98 5.65 -9.69
N LEU A 361 -23.19 4.57 -9.63
CA LEU A 361 -22.95 3.82 -8.40
C LEU A 361 -22.17 4.63 -7.37
N LEU A 362 -21.19 5.43 -7.80
CA LEU A 362 -20.39 6.28 -6.92
C LEU A 362 -21.16 7.54 -6.47
N ALA A 363 -22.16 7.99 -7.21
CA ALA A 363 -23.01 9.11 -6.80
C ALA A 363 -23.79 8.83 -5.52
N ASN A 364 -24.10 7.56 -5.25
CA ASN A 364 -24.72 7.09 -4.01
C ASN A 364 -23.69 6.61 -2.98
N ASP A 365 -22.44 7.09 -3.07
CA ASP A 365 -21.36 6.68 -2.18
C ASP A 365 -21.57 7.15 -0.74
N PRO A 366 -21.78 6.23 0.20
CA PRO A 366 -22.03 6.57 1.57
C PRO A 366 -20.80 7.15 2.25
N LEU A 367 -21.00 8.08 3.16
CA LEU A 367 -19.93 8.64 3.97
C LEU A 367 -19.32 7.53 4.84
N LYS A 368 -18.00 7.36 4.73
CA LYS A 368 -17.21 6.48 5.58
C LYS A 368 -16.57 7.30 6.69
N SER A 369 -16.91 6.99 7.92
CA SER A 369 -16.36 7.64 9.10
C SER A 369 -15.47 6.69 9.89
N SER A 370 -14.35 7.16 10.41
CA SER A 370 -13.56 6.39 11.37
C SER A 370 -12.98 7.28 12.45
N ILE A 371 -13.00 6.76 13.68
CA ILE A 371 -12.41 7.41 14.84
C ILE A 371 -11.41 6.41 15.44
N ARG A 372 -10.22 6.92 15.78
CA ARG A 372 -9.20 6.14 16.46
C ARG A 372 -8.67 6.90 17.66
N PHE A 373 -8.52 6.20 18.78
CA PHE A 373 -7.82 6.65 19.96
C PHE A 373 -6.66 5.72 20.27
N ARG A 374 -5.54 6.28 20.69
CA ARG A 374 -4.35 5.53 21.13
C ARG A 374 -3.76 6.17 22.36
N ALA A 375 -3.35 5.34 23.32
CA ALA A 375 -2.59 5.72 24.48
C ALA A 375 -1.30 4.89 24.53
N ASN A 376 -0.15 5.55 24.64
CA ASN A 376 1.15 4.91 24.82
C ASN A 376 1.70 5.33 26.17
N TYR A 377 2.11 4.35 26.95
CA TYR A 377 2.58 4.57 28.32
C TYR A 377 3.91 3.88 28.59
N LYS A 378 4.89 4.66 28.99
CA LYS A 378 6.19 4.18 29.45
C LYS A 378 6.10 3.79 30.93
N ILE A 379 5.97 2.49 31.19
CA ILE A 379 5.87 1.97 32.56
C ILE A 379 7.21 2.17 33.28
N SER A 380 8.30 1.82 32.59
CA SER A 380 9.67 2.03 33.06
C SER A 380 10.59 2.25 31.86
N ASN A 381 11.89 2.46 32.07
CA ASN A 381 12.86 2.56 30.99
C ASN A 381 12.98 1.27 30.15
N ALA A 382 12.58 0.15 30.71
CA ALA A 382 12.63 -1.16 30.06
C ALA A 382 11.25 -1.64 29.55
N ILE A 383 10.14 -1.01 29.95
CA ILE A 383 8.80 -1.52 29.68
C ILE A 383 7.93 -0.42 29.09
N TYR A 384 7.39 -0.67 27.92
CA TYR A 384 6.48 0.20 27.19
C TYR A 384 5.18 -0.53 26.89
N SER A 385 4.07 0.14 27.07
CA SER A 385 2.75 -0.39 26.77
C SER A 385 1.94 0.59 25.94
N GLY A 386 0.95 0.09 25.24
CA GLY A 386 0.00 0.93 24.56
C GLY A 386 -1.31 0.21 24.32
N ALA A 387 -2.36 1.00 24.17
CA ALA A 387 -3.68 0.52 23.81
C ALA A 387 -4.27 1.42 22.72
N SER A 388 -5.06 0.84 21.84
CA SER A 388 -5.77 1.57 20.80
C SER A 388 -7.16 1.02 20.59
N ILE A 389 -8.10 1.91 20.30
CA ILE A 389 -9.43 1.57 19.83
C ILE A 389 -9.69 2.32 18.54
N SER A 390 -10.25 1.64 17.55
CA SER A 390 -10.73 2.27 16.34
C SER A 390 -12.09 1.74 15.94
N ILE A 391 -12.94 2.65 15.48
CA ILE A 391 -14.30 2.34 15.01
C ILE A 391 -14.42 2.96 13.64
N ARG A 392 -14.88 2.18 12.68
CA ARG A 392 -15.24 2.64 11.33
C ARG A 392 -16.71 2.33 11.10
N ARG A 393 -17.42 3.29 10.55
CA ARG A 393 -18.82 3.15 10.15
C ARG A 393 -19.03 3.69 8.74
N GLN A 394 -19.96 3.12 8.04
CA GLN A 394 -20.46 3.59 6.77
C GLN A 394 -21.93 4.00 6.92
N GLU A 395 -22.32 5.08 6.24
CA GLU A 395 -23.65 5.71 6.41
C GLU A 395 -24.81 4.74 6.12
N ASN A 396 -24.66 3.84 5.15
CA ASN A 396 -25.64 2.81 4.84
C ASN A 396 -25.68 1.64 5.82
N GLY A 397 -24.89 1.68 6.90
CA GLY A 397 -24.80 0.62 7.91
C GLY A 397 -24.00 -0.60 7.52
N GLU A 398 -23.47 -0.66 6.30
CA GLU A 398 -22.62 -1.75 5.81
C GLU A 398 -21.15 -1.53 6.15
N ASN A 399 -20.36 -2.61 6.13
CA ASN A 399 -18.91 -2.57 6.33
C ASN A 399 -18.45 -1.86 7.63
N ASN A 400 -19.21 -2.01 8.69
CA ASN A 400 -18.79 -1.53 9.99
C ASN A 400 -17.59 -2.34 10.49
N PHE A 401 -16.65 -1.66 11.13
CA PHE A 401 -15.46 -2.29 11.65
C PHE A 401 -15.08 -1.69 12.99
N SER A 402 -14.75 -2.53 13.95
CA SER A 402 -14.17 -2.12 15.24
C SER A 402 -12.90 -2.91 15.53
N ASN A 403 -11.92 -2.23 16.07
CA ASN A 403 -10.67 -2.81 16.52
C ASN A 403 -10.34 -2.33 17.91
N LEU A 404 -10.00 -3.25 18.80
CA LEU A 404 -9.38 -3.01 20.09
C LEU A 404 -8.03 -3.72 20.09
N GLY A 405 -6.95 -2.99 20.31
CA GLY A 405 -5.61 -3.57 20.34
C GLY A 405 -4.78 -3.04 21.49
N GLY A 406 -3.77 -3.81 21.86
CA GLY A 406 -2.79 -3.41 22.85
C GLY A 406 -1.47 -4.13 22.66
N TYR A 407 -0.43 -3.56 23.23
CA TYR A 407 0.90 -4.14 23.21
C TYR A 407 1.64 -3.94 24.52
N LEU A 408 2.61 -4.82 24.76
CA LEU A 408 3.55 -4.75 25.88
C LEU A 408 4.94 -5.12 25.37
N ASN A 409 5.87 -4.18 25.43
CA ASN A 409 7.23 -4.33 24.94
C ASN A 409 8.22 -4.24 26.09
N PHE A 410 9.15 -5.19 26.14
CA PHE A 410 10.27 -5.25 27.07
C PHE A 410 11.57 -5.00 26.27
N SER A 411 12.25 -3.89 26.51
CA SER A 411 13.48 -3.55 25.78
C SER A 411 14.71 -4.34 26.25
N ASN A 412 14.64 -4.94 27.42
CA ASN A 412 15.68 -5.83 27.95
C ASN A 412 15.04 -7.04 28.64
N PHE A 413 14.80 -8.10 27.88
CA PHE A 413 14.29 -9.38 28.34
C PHE A 413 15.25 -10.48 27.90
N LEU A 414 15.91 -11.16 28.84
CA LEU A 414 16.91 -12.20 28.55
C LEU A 414 17.98 -11.76 27.54
N GLY A 415 18.44 -10.52 27.64
CA GLY A 415 19.44 -9.96 26.73
C GLY A 415 18.93 -9.59 25.33
N GLY A 416 17.62 -9.50 25.14
CA GLY A 416 16.97 -9.09 23.91
C GLY A 416 15.75 -8.25 24.16
N ARG A 417 14.98 -7.98 23.13
CA ARG A 417 13.70 -7.27 23.16
C ARG A 417 12.56 -8.24 22.93
N LEU A 418 11.57 -8.23 23.83
CA LEU A 418 10.33 -8.99 23.70
C LEU A 418 9.16 -8.03 23.41
N SER A 419 8.44 -8.29 22.34
CA SER A 419 7.24 -7.54 21.94
C SER A 419 6.04 -8.47 21.91
N ASN A 420 5.02 -8.15 22.67
CA ASN A 420 3.75 -8.88 22.68
C ASN A 420 2.64 -7.93 22.24
N SER A 421 1.72 -8.41 21.42
CA SER A 421 0.54 -7.67 21.05
C SER A 421 -0.70 -8.55 21.07
N PHE A 422 -1.84 -7.93 21.33
CA PHE A 422 -3.14 -8.56 21.17
C PHE A 422 -4.07 -7.62 20.41
N SER A 423 -5.00 -8.18 19.66
CA SER A 423 -6.06 -7.41 19.04
C SER A 423 -7.35 -8.20 18.93
N ILE A 424 -8.46 -7.48 19.00
CA ILE A 424 -9.82 -7.95 18.74
C ILE A 424 -10.32 -7.12 17.57
N ASN A 425 -10.68 -7.77 16.49
CA ASN A 425 -11.21 -7.13 15.29
C ASN A 425 -12.59 -7.70 15.00
N ARG A 426 -13.53 -6.82 14.72
CA ARG A 426 -14.89 -7.21 14.41
C ARG A 426 -15.41 -6.38 13.25
N ASN A 427 -16.01 -7.02 12.27
CA ASN A 427 -16.81 -6.39 11.24
C ASN A 427 -18.18 -7.10 11.15
N ASP A 428 -19.00 -6.74 10.17
CA ASP A 428 -20.36 -7.28 10.01
C ASP A 428 -20.37 -8.78 9.65
N TYR A 429 -19.24 -9.32 9.13
CA TYR A 429 -19.15 -10.69 8.63
C TYR A 429 -18.38 -11.62 9.58
N PHE A 430 -17.31 -11.12 10.21
CA PHE A 430 -16.45 -11.95 11.05
C PHE A 430 -15.87 -11.18 12.23
N GLN A 431 -15.46 -11.94 13.22
CA GLN A 431 -14.66 -11.47 14.35
C GLN A 431 -13.41 -12.32 14.46
N TYR A 432 -12.26 -11.67 14.73
CA TYR A 432 -11.06 -12.43 15.05
C TYR A 432 -10.29 -11.86 16.23
N TYR A 433 -9.66 -12.75 16.95
CA TYR A 433 -8.75 -12.49 18.03
C TYR A 433 -7.34 -12.80 17.56
N SER A 434 -6.39 -11.93 17.83
CA SER A 434 -4.99 -12.13 17.51
C SER A 434 -4.14 -11.92 18.75
N ILE A 435 -3.23 -12.85 19.00
CA ILE A 435 -2.16 -12.71 20.00
C ILE A 435 -0.86 -12.99 19.28
N SER A 436 0.12 -12.10 19.40
CA SER A 436 1.44 -12.31 18.82
C SER A 436 2.54 -11.97 19.80
N SER A 437 3.65 -12.70 19.66
CA SER A 437 4.88 -12.51 20.42
C SER A 437 6.06 -12.55 19.47
N ARG A 438 7.00 -11.64 19.67
CA ARG A 438 8.25 -11.56 18.92
C ARG A 438 9.40 -11.28 19.88
N TYR A 439 10.45 -12.10 19.84
CA TYR A 439 11.66 -11.91 20.60
C TYR A 439 12.80 -11.58 19.65
N THR A 440 13.49 -10.46 19.85
CA THR A 440 14.63 -10.05 19.03
C THR A 440 15.89 -10.03 19.86
N ARG A 441 16.93 -10.74 19.43
CA ARG A 441 18.24 -10.73 20.06
C ARG A 441 19.33 -10.41 19.05
N ARG A 442 20.29 -9.61 19.50
CA ARG A 442 21.47 -9.18 18.72
C ARG A 442 22.66 -10.07 19.02
N PHE A 443 23.39 -10.40 17.98
CA PHE A 443 24.59 -11.22 18.01
C PHE A 443 25.73 -10.55 17.22
N PHE A 444 26.98 -10.97 17.46
CA PHE A 444 28.15 -10.53 16.72
C PHE A 444 28.29 -8.99 16.67
N ASP A 445 28.35 -8.36 17.84
CA ASP A 445 28.48 -6.91 17.98
C ASP A 445 27.38 -6.14 17.21
N SER A 446 26.15 -6.60 17.35
CA SER A 446 24.96 -6.04 16.70
C SER A 446 24.92 -6.16 15.17
N LYS A 447 25.73 -7.04 14.57
CA LYS A 447 25.68 -7.28 13.12
C LYS A 447 24.58 -8.24 12.71
N LEU A 448 24.11 -9.09 13.61
CA LEU A 448 23.05 -10.07 13.32
C LEU A 448 21.92 -9.94 14.33
N ASP A 449 20.74 -9.60 13.84
CA ASP A 449 19.49 -9.65 14.59
C ASP A 449 18.76 -10.94 14.24
N ILE A 450 18.33 -11.71 15.24
CA ILE A 450 17.46 -12.89 15.06
C ILE A 450 16.19 -12.65 15.84
N SER A 451 15.05 -12.83 15.17
CA SER A 451 13.72 -12.52 15.71
C SER A 451 12.74 -13.67 15.47
N PRO A 452 12.73 -14.72 16.32
CA PRO A 452 11.63 -15.67 16.33
C PRO A 452 10.32 -14.96 16.70
N ASN A 453 9.25 -15.36 16.03
CA ASN A 453 7.92 -14.82 16.27
C ASN A 453 6.86 -15.92 16.19
N ALA A 454 5.76 -15.70 16.89
CA ALA A 454 4.58 -16.55 16.82
C ALA A 454 3.32 -15.69 16.88
N ARG A 455 2.31 -16.07 16.10
CA ARG A 455 1.00 -15.44 16.11
C ARG A 455 -0.08 -16.52 16.10
N PHE A 456 -1.05 -16.35 16.97
CA PHE A 456 -2.24 -17.18 17.02
C PHE A 456 -3.45 -16.33 16.65
N LEU A 457 -4.27 -16.84 15.74
CA LEU A 457 -5.52 -16.23 15.30
C LEU A 457 -6.68 -17.19 15.55
N LEU A 458 -7.77 -16.64 16.07
CA LEU A 458 -9.04 -17.32 16.21
C LEU A 458 -10.10 -16.53 15.44
N TYR A 459 -10.63 -17.10 14.38
CA TYR A 459 -11.65 -16.49 13.54
C TYR A 459 -13.02 -17.10 13.84
N SER A 460 -14.04 -16.25 13.89
CA SER A 460 -15.44 -16.62 14.02
C SER A 460 -16.27 -15.85 13.00
N TYR A 461 -17.00 -16.52 12.15
CA TYR A 461 -17.93 -15.91 11.21
C TYR A 461 -19.26 -15.62 11.89
N GLN A 462 -19.83 -14.42 11.68
CA GLN A 462 -21.09 -14.01 12.33
C GLN A 462 -22.32 -14.36 11.50
N SER A 463 -22.19 -14.35 10.17
CA SER A 463 -23.31 -14.51 9.24
C SER A 463 -23.43 -15.91 8.65
N PHE A 464 -22.50 -16.81 8.94
CA PHE A 464 -22.48 -18.17 8.42
C PHE A 464 -22.36 -19.16 9.57
N ASN A 465 -23.09 -20.25 9.50
CA ASN A 465 -22.98 -21.36 10.45
C ASN A 465 -21.69 -22.17 10.17
N ILE A 466 -20.56 -21.49 10.22
CA ILE A 466 -19.22 -22.05 10.01
C ILE A 466 -18.50 -22.08 11.35
N ASP A 467 -17.95 -23.24 11.68
CA ASP A 467 -17.19 -23.40 12.91
C ASP A 467 -16.00 -22.43 12.98
N PRO A 468 -15.71 -21.87 14.16
CA PRO A 468 -14.52 -21.03 14.34
C PRO A 468 -13.26 -21.78 13.94
N PHE A 469 -12.40 -21.18 13.14
CA PHE A 469 -11.13 -21.80 12.79
C PHE A 469 -9.94 -21.12 13.48
N LYS A 470 -8.95 -21.92 13.77
CA LYS A 470 -7.70 -21.51 14.41
C LYS A 470 -6.58 -21.49 13.39
N GLN A 471 -5.75 -20.49 13.45
CA GLN A 471 -4.55 -20.39 12.62
C GLN A 471 -3.36 -20.02 13.48
N LEU A 472 -2.29 -20.81 13.37
CA LEU A 472 -1.02 -20.57 14.01
C LEU A 472 0.01 -20.16 12.95
N TYR A 473 0.71 -19.08 13.22
CA TYR A 473 1.89 -18.65 12.48
C TYR A 473 3.10 -18.77 13.39
N VAL A 474 4.16 -19.32 12.87
CA VAL A 474 5.47 -19.37 13.53
C VAL A 474 6.51 -18.96 12.51
N GLY A 475 7.39 -18.05 12.88
CA GLY A 475 8.37 -17.53 11.96
C GLY A 475 9.68 -17.15 12.64
N VAL A 476 10.68 -16.89 11.82
CA VAL A 476 11.94 -16.32 12.22
C VAL A 476 12.41 -15.32 11.19
N ASP A 477 12.75 -14.12 11.65
CA ASP A 477 13.41 -13.10 10.87
C ASP A 477 14.86 -13.02 11.27
N SER A 478 15.73 -12.82 10.29
CA SER A 478 17.16 -12.66 10.48
C SER A 478 17.63 -11.47 9.63
N ASP A 479 18.26 -10.49 10.27
CA ASP A 479 18.84 -9.33 9.60
C ASP A 479 20.33 -9.29 9.87
N TYR A 480 21.14 -9.34 8.82
CA TYR A 480 22.60 -9.32 8.91
C TYR A 480 23.19 -8.09 8.23
N SER A 481 23.87 -7.26 9.00
CA SER A 481 24.64 -6.11 8.50
C SER A 481 26.02 -6.59 8.04
N VAL A 482 26.19 -6.72 6.70
CA VAL A 482 27.45 -7.21 6.09
C VAL A 482 28.56 -6.17 6.28
N LYS A 483 28.25 -4.92 5.97
CA LYS A 483 29.08 -3.73 6.15
C LYS A 483 28.16 -2.51 6.25
N GLU A 484 28.74 -1.35 6.52
CA GLU A 484 28.01 -0.10 6.52
C GLU A 484 27.24 0.08 5.20
N GLY A 485 25.96 0.39 5.30
CA GLY A 485 25.07 0.54 4.16
C GLY A 485 24.60 -0.76 3.51
N LEU A 486 25.21 -1.94 3.75
CA LEU A 486 24.80 -3.22 3.15
C LEU A 486 24.21 -4.17 4.18
N SER A 487 22.97 -4.58 4.01
CA SER A 487 22.31 -5.58 4.84
C SER A 487 21.62 -6.67 4.01
N VAL A 488 21.55 -7.86 4.59
CA VAL A 488 20.84 -9.02 4.05
C VAL A 488 19.86 -9.50 5.10
N SER A 489 18.58 -9.60 4.71
CA SER A 489 17.51 -10.10 5.58
C SER A 489 16.97 -11.41 5.03
N ALA A 490 16.65 -12.35 5.91
CA ALA A 490 15.94 -13.58 5.59
C ALA A 490 14.76 -13.73 6.56
N LEU A 491 13.59 -13.99 6.03
CA LEU A 491 12.37 -14.22 6.79
C LEU A 491 11.78 -15.55 6.37
N TYR A 492 11.45 -16.38 7.34
CA TYR A 492 10.68 -17.61 7.12
C TYR A 492 9.47 -17.61 8.02
N ASP A 493 8.29 -17.82 7.45
CA ASP A 493 7.05 -18.04 8.16
C ASP A 493 6.43 -19.38 7.76
N PHE A 494 5.94 -20.06 8.74
CA PHE A 494 5.08 -21.22 8.63
C PHE A 494 3.71 -20.86 9.17
N SER A 495 2.65 -21.24 8.47
CA SER A 495 1.29 -21.19 9.02
C SER A 495 0.54 -22.48 8.72
N ALA A 496 -0.34 -22.84 9.64
CA ALA A 496 -1.23 -23.98 9.46
C ALA A 496 -2.67 -23.49 9.66
N ARG A 497 -3.50 -23.71 8.64
CA ARG A 497 -4.93 -23.47 8.66
C ARG A 497 -5.65 -24.79 8.42
N SER A 498 -6.47 -25.23 9.38
CA SER A 498 -7.22 -26.49 9.29
C SER A 498 -6.39 -27.70 8.86
N GLY A 499 -5.13 -27.76 9.32
CA GLY A 499 -4.20 -28.87 9.01
C GLY A 499 -3.41 -28.70 7.71
N VAL A 500 -3.72 -27.71 6.87
CA VAL A 500 -2.98 -27.48 5.62
C VAL A 500 -1.84 -26.51 5.85
N PRO A 501 -0.58 -26.91 5.58
CA PRO A 501 0.58 -26.07 5.77
C PRO A 501 0.71 -25.05 4.64
N PHE A 502 1.14 -23.84 5.02
CA PHE A 502 1.55 -22.77 4.12
C PHE A 502 2.89 -22.20 4.59
N HIS A 503 3.78 -22.00 3.67
CA HIS A 503 5.14 -21.53 3.93
C HIS A 503 5.41 -20.24 3.16
N ARG A 504 6.13 -19.32 3.77
CA ARG A 504 6.65 -18.12 3.12
C ARG A 504 8.13 -17.97 3.45
N PHE A 505 8.94 -17.77 2.44
CA PHE A 505 10.35 -17.45 2.59
C PHE A 505 10.67 -16.18 1.80
N THR A 506 11.26 -15.21 2.45
CA THR A 506 11.64 -13.92 1.84
C THR A 506 13.12 -13.66 2.08
N VAL A 507 13.85 -13.36 1.03
CA VAL A 507 15.22 -12.85 1.13
C VAL A 507 15.24 -11.43 0.58
N ARG A 508 15.91 -10.54 1.28
CA ARG A 508 16.09 -9.15 0.86
C ARG A 508 17.54 -8.73 1.01
N ILE A 509 18.06 -8.04 0.01
CA ILE A 509 19.36 -7.37 0.03
C ILE A 509 19.09 -5.88 -0.08
N LEU A 510 19.72 -5.09 0.76
CA LEU A 510 19.59 -3.64 0.81
C LEU A 510 20.97 -3.02 0.83
N GLN A 511 21.24 -2.10 -0.10
CA GLN A 511 22.43 -1.25 -0.13
C GLN A 511 22.01 0.22 -0.04
N ARG A 512 22.63 0.97 0.87
CA ARG A 512 22.58 2.44 0.95
C ARG A 512 23.96 2.99 0.61
N PHE A 513 24.03 4.11 -0.02
CA PHE A 513 25.28 4.78 -0.43
C PHE A 513 25.07 6.29 -0.50
#